data_050a03a97ebd21608dd5382cff3c7698
#
_entry.id   050a03a97ebd21608dd5382cff3c7698
#
_cell.length_a   1.000
_cell.length_b   1.000
_cell.length_c   1.000
_cell.angle_alpha   90.00
_cell.angle_beta   90.00
_cell.angle_gamma   90.00
#
_symmetry.space_group_name_H-M   'P 1'
#
loop_
_entity.id
_entity.type
_entity.pdbx_description
1 polymer ?
#
loop_
_entity_poly.entity_id
_entity_poly.type
_entity_poly.pdbx_seq_one_letter_code
_entity_poly.pdbx_strand_id
1 'polypeptide(L)'
;MAALDRRLELDAKLREILGNDNTYFGPPASVIMHYPCIRYSRSYIDTVYADNNPYLRRKRYELILIYEDADDDLPDKLMDELTVAHNRHYVADNLHHDVFTMYF
;
A
#
# COMPACT_ATOMS: atom_id res chain seq x y z
N MET A 1 4.56 -4.00 -20.58
CA MET A 1 4.80 -4.77 -19.36
C MET A 1 3.49 -4.97 -18.62
N ALA A 2 3.25 -6.15 -18.13
CA ALA A 2 2.01 -6.46 -17.44
C ALA A 2 1.94 -5.75 -16.08
N ALA A 3 0.72 -5.38 -15.69
CA ALA A 3 0.45 -4.79 -14.38
C ALA A 3 0.89 -5.68 -13.21
N LEU A 4 0.88 -7.00 -13.43
CA LEU A 4 1.30 -7.98 -12.44
C LEU A 4 2.77 -7.79 -12.03
N ASP A 5 3.65 -7.51 -13.00
CA ASP A 5 5.07 -7.33 -12.72
C ASP A 5 5.31 -6.09 -11.86
N ARG A 6 4.59 -5.00 -12.14
CA ARG A 6 4.67 -3.79 -11.34
C ARG A 6 4.17 -4.03 -9.92
N ARG A 7 3.08 -4.78 -9.76
CA ARG A 7 2.55 -5.11 -8.44
C ARG A 7 3.54 -5.96 -7.65
N LEU A 8 4.19 -6.93 -8.28
CA LEU A 8 5.19 -7.76 -7.60
C LEU A 8 6.39 -6.93 -7.17
N GLU A 9 6.78 -5.96 -7.97
CA GLU A 9 7.84 -5.01 -7.62
C GLU A 9 7.46 -4.17 -6.42
N LEU A 10 6.22 -3.68 -6.38
CA LEU A 10 5.70 -2.94 -5.23
C LEU A 10 5.68 -3.82 -3.98
N ASP A 11 5.20 -5.05 -4.10
CA ASP A 11 5.14 -6.00 -3.00
C ASP A 11 6.52 -6.23 -2.37
N ALA A 12 7.54 -6.39 -3.21
CA ALA A 12 8.92 -6.57 -2.74
C ALA A 12 9.40 -5.35 -1.96
N LYS A 13 9.08 -4.14 -2.42
CA LYS A 13 9.43 -2.91 -1.72
C LYS A 13 8.73 -2.81 -0.37
N LEU A 14 7.47 -3.19 -0.29
CA LEU A 14 6.70 -3.16 0.95
C LEU A 14 7.28 -4.13 1.98
N ARG A 15 7.66 -5.33 1.56
CA ARG A 15 8.31 -6.32 2.44
C ARG A 15 9.64 -5.81 2.97
N GLU A 16 10.40 -5.13 2.13
CA GLU A 16 11.68 -4.55 2.53
C GLU A 16 11.48 -3.47 3.59
N ILE A 17 10.49 -2.61 3.42
CA ILE A 17 10.17 -1.55 4.40
C ILE A 17 9.71 -2.15 5.72
N LEU A 18 8.83 -3.15 5.68
CA LEU A 18 8.33 -3.83 6.88
C LEU A 18 9.42 -4.63 7.60
N GLY A 19 10.37 -5.18 6.86
CA GLY A 19 11.34 -6.11 7.39
C GLY A 19 10.77 -7.50 7.63
N ASN A 20 9.64 -7.83 7.02
CA ASN A 20 8.99 -9.14 7.11
C ASN A 20 8.15 -9.41 5.85
N ASP A 21 7.49 -10.56 5.81
CA ASP A 21 6.69 -10.99 4.66
C ASP A 21 5.19 -10.72 4.84
N ASN A 22 4.80 -9.87 5.78
CA ASN A 22 3.40 -9.62 6.11
C ASN A 22 2.76 -8.59 5.19
N THR A 23 2.76 -8.87 3.90
CA THR A 23 2.07 -8.05 2.90
C THR A 23 0.91 -8.84 2.33
N TYR A 24 -0.26 -8.20 2.23
CA TYR A 24 -1.50 -8.85 1.81
C TYR A 24 -2.17 -8.03 0.72
N PHE A 25 -2.29 -8.59 -0.48
CA PHE A 25 -2.94 -7.91 -1.60
C PHE A 25 -4.38 -8.37 -1.74
N GLY A 26 -5.34 -7.45 -1.44
CA GLY A 26 -6.76 -7.75 -1.54
C GLY A 26 -7.15 -9.04 -0.80
N PRO A 27 -6.71 -9.24 0.47
CA PRO A 27 -6.93 -10.53 1.12
C PRO A 27 -8.41 -10.80 1.37
N PRO A 28 -8.84 -12.08 1.32
CA PRO A 28 -10.18 -12.42 1.73
C PRO A 28 -10.36 -12.21 3.25
N ALA A 29 -11.60 -12.05 3.70
CA ALA A 29 -11.91 -11.79 5.09
C ALA A 29 -11.44 -12.91 6.04
N SER A 30 -11.29 -14.12 5.51
CA SER A 30 -10.88 -15.30 6.29
C SER A 30 -9.38 -15.40 6.52
N VAL A 31 -8.58 -14.53 5.89
CA VAL A 31 -7.12 -14.60 6.06
C VAL A 31 -6.73 -14.11 7.45
N ILE A 32 -5.79 -14.84 8.08
CA ILE A 32 -5.22 -14.45 9.37
C ILE A 32 -3.99 -13.59 9.09
N MET A 33 -4.03 -12.34 9.51
CA MET A 33 -2.92 -11.41 9.31
C MET A 33 -2.03 -11.37 10.54
N HIS A 34 -0.73 -11.28 10.31
CA HIS A 34 0.27 -11.09 11.37
C HIS A 34 0.77 -9.64 11.32
N TYR A 35 1.04 -9.06 12.48
CA TYR A 35 1.39 -7.65 12.61
C TYR A 35 2.84 -7.46 13.02
N PRO A 36 3.51 -6.36 12.60
CA PRO A 36 2.99 -5.33 11.70
C PRO A 36 2.83 -5.86 10.28
N CYS A 37 1.87 -5.28 9.55
CA CYS A 37 1.60 -5.71 8.19
C CYS A 37 1.18 -4.53 7.31
N ILE A 38 1.21 -4.74 6.00
CA ILE A 38 0.62 -3.83 5.03
C ILE A 38 -0.40 -4.61 4.22
N ARG A 39 -1.64 -4.15 4.29
CA ARG A 39 -2.72 -4.63 3.44
C ARG A 39 -2.91 -3.60 2.35
N TYR A 40 -2.89 -4.02 1.09
CA TYR A 40 -3.02 -3.10 -0.02
C TYR A 40 -3.91 -3.64 -1.11
N SER A 41 -4.49 -2.73 -1.88
CA SER A 41 -5.34 -3.08 -3.01
C SER A 41 -5.25 -1.98 -4.07
N ARG A 42 -5.55 -2.35 -5.30
CA ARG A 42 -5.65 -1.36 -6.36
C ARG A 42 -7.03 -0.70 -6.27
N SER A 43 -7.05 0.62 -6.11
CA SER A 43 -8.29 1.37 -5.94
C SER A 43 -8.75 2.06 -7.22
N TYR A 44 -7.83 2.32 -8.17
CA TYR A 44 -8.17 3.14 -9.32
C TYR A 44 -7.10 3.03 -10.40
N ILE A 45 -7.51 3.19 -11.66
CA ILE A 45 -6.58 3.34 -12.79
C ILE A 45 -6.84 4.71 -13.40
N ASP A 46 -5.82 5.58 -13.30
CA ASP A 46 -5.88 6.92 -13.86
C ASP A 46 -5.30 6.90 -15.27
N THR A 47 -6.00 7.54 -16.20
CA THR A 47 -5.58 7.58 -17.61
C THR A 47 -5.42 9.03 -18.04
N VAL A 48 -4.26 9.35 -18.58
CA VAL A 48 -4.00 10.64 -19.22
C VAL A 48 -4.10 10.44 -20.72
N TYR A 49 -4.88 11.30 -21.39
CA TYR A 49 -5.11 11.23 -22.82
C TYR A 49 -4.30 12.29 -23.57
N ALA A 50 -3.84 11.92 -24.76
CA ALA A 50 -3.25 12.83 -25.72
C ALA A 50 -3.87 12.53 -27.08
N ASP A 51 -4.43 13.56 -27.74
CA ASP A 51 -5.08 13.43 -29.05
C ASP A 51 -6.17 12.34 -29.08
N ASN A 52 -6.98 12.25 -28.02
CA ASN A 52 -8.05 11.30 -27.83
C ASN A 52 -7.58 9.84 -27.72
N ASN A 53 -6.28 9.63 -27.53
CA ASN A 53 -5.72 8.29 -27.31
C ASN A 53 -5.14 8.20 -25.91
N PRO A 54 -5.22 7.03 -25.25
CA PRO A 54 -4.57 6.84 -23.97
C PRO A 54 -3.07 7.05 -24.11
N TYR A 55 -2.55 8.02 -23.35
CA TYR A 55 -1.13 8.37 -23.38
C TYR A 55 -0.39 7.72 -22.21
N LEU A 56 -0.97 7.77 -21.03
CA LEU A 56 -0.37 7.27 -19.81
C LEU A 56 -1.44 6.69 -18.90
N ARG A 57 -1.15 5.53 -18.31
CA ARG A 57 -1.99 4.93 -17.28
C ARG A 57 -1.18 4.79 -16.01
N ARG A 58 -1.77 5.22 -14.89
CA ARG A 58 -1.18 5.08 -13.58
C ARG A 58 -2.16 4.31 -12.70
N LYS A 59 -1.65 3.34 -11.99
CA LYS A 59 -2.47 2.57 -11.06
C LYS A 59 -2.33 3.15 -9.67
N ARG A 60 -3.48 3.45 -9.07
CA ARG A 60 -3.52 3.95 -7.71
C ARG A 60 -3.79 2.79 -6.76
N TYR A 61 -2.95 2.71 -5.74
CA TYR A 61 -3.08 1.71 -4.69
C TYR A 61 -3.43 2.39 -3.39
N GLU A 62 -4.28 1.72 -2.61
CA GLU A 62 -4.53 2.08 -1.22
C GLU A 62 -3.75 1.11 -0.35
N LEU A 63 -2.94 1.64 0.55
CA LEU A 63 -2.14 0.87 1.48
C LEU A 63 -2.66 1.13 2.90
N ILE A 64 -2.83 0.08 3.68
CA ILE A 64 -3.16 0.21 5.09
C ILE A 64 -2.04 -0.47 5.88
N LEU A 65 -1.25 0.35 6.58
CA LEU A 65 -0.21 -0.12 7.48
C LEU A 65 -0.85 -0.35 8.85
N ILE A 66 -0.74 -1.57 9.36
CA ILE A 66 -1.35 -1.98 10.63
C ILE A 66 -0.25 -2.40 11.59
N TYR A 67 -0.21 -1.81 12.78
CA TYR A 67 0.83 -2.05 13.77
C TYR A 67 0.27 -1.91 15.19
N GLU A 68 1.00 -2.47 16.17
CA GLU A 68 0.53 -2.54 17.56
C GLU A 68 1.02 -1.40 18.43
N ASP A 69 2.25 -0.92 18.19
CA ASP A 69 2.89 0.10 19.03
C ASP A 69 2.64 1.50 18.45
N ALA A 70 2.03 2.37 19.24
CA ALA A 70 1.73 3.75 18.84
C ALA A 70 2.99 4.53 18.45
N ASP A 71 4.14 4.16 18.99
CA ASP A 71 5.42 4.85 18.74
C ASP A 71 6.25 4.17 17.65
N ASP A 72 5.68 3.23 16.91
CA ASP A 72 6.37 2.57 15.81
C ASP A 72 6.75 3.58 14.73
N ASP A 73 7.96 3.46 14.19
CA ASP A 73 8.48 4.36 13.16
C ASP A 73 8.14 3.89 11.73
N LEU A 74 7.41 2.80 11.58
CA LEU A 74 7.03 2.27 10.26
C LEU A 74 6.27 3.27 9.38
N PRO A 75 5.32 4.09 9.91
CA PRO A 75 4.67 5.09 9.09
C PRO A 75 5.67 6.08 8.48
N ASP A 76 6.60 6.57 9.28
CA ASP A 76 7.63 7.51 8.82
C ASP A 76 8.56 6.84 7.81
N LYS A 77 8.97 5.62 8.09
CA LYS A 77 9.83 4.84 7.19
C LYS A 77 9.15 4.63 5.82
N LEU A 78 7.88 4.29 5.82
CA LEU A 78 7.12 4.10 4.59
C LEU A 78 7.08 5.41 3.79
N MET A 79 6.83 6.53 4.45
CA MET A 79 6.75 7.83 3.80
C MET A 79 8.10 8.31 3.29
N ASP A 80 9.20 7.90 3.93
CA ASP A 80 10.55 8.22 3.48
C ASP A 80 10.96 7.40 2.25
N GLU A 81 10.52 6.14 2.19
CA GLU A 81 10.94 5.20 1.14
C GLU A 81 10.05 5.26 -0.11
N LEU A 82 8.80 5.66 0.04
CA LEU A 82 7.82 5.69 -1.05
C LEU A 82 7.14 7.04 -1.13
N THR A 83 6.79 7.45 -2.34
CA THR A 83 5.98 8.65 -2.55
C THR A 83 4.51 8.29 -2.33
N VAL A 84 4.03 8.56 -1.14
CA VAL A 84 2.66 8.26 -0.72
C VAL A 84 2.00 9.50 -0.15
N ALA A 85 0.67 9.53 -0.18
CA ALA A 85 -0.14 10.51 0.51
C ALA A 85 -0.79 9.84 1.72
N HIS A 86 -0.58 10.38 2.90
CA HIS A 86 -1.24 9.89 4.12
C HIS A 86 -2.67 10.42 4.16
N ASN A 87 -3.65 9.53 4.22
CA ASN A 87 -5.05 9.91 4.19
C ASN A 87 -5.66 10.04 5.58
N ARG A 88 -5.42 9.06 6.44
CA ARG A 88 -5.97 9.06 7.80
C ARG A 88 -5.29 8.04 8.69
N HIS A 89 -5.47 8.22 9.98
CA HIS A 89 -5.07 7.29 11.03
C HIS A 89 -6.29 6.96 11.88
N TYR A 90 -6.42 5.69 12.25
CA TYR A 90 -7.47 5.27 13.18
C TYR A 90 -7.02 4.06 13.98
N VAL A 91 -7.71 3.79 15.08
CA VAL A 91 -7.43 2.63 15.93
C VAL A 91 -8.65 1.73 15.94
N ALA A 92 -8.43 0.44 15.69
CA ALA A 92 -9.47 -0.59 15.74
C ALA A 92 -8.86 -1.87 16.31
N ASP A 93 -9.56 -2.53 17.21
CA ASP A 93 -9.10 -3.78 17.84
C ASP A 93 -7.71 -3.66 18.49
N ASN A 94 -7.44 -2.50 19.10
CA ASN A 94 -6.14 -2.15 19.70
C ASN A 94 -4.99 -2.10 18.69
N LEU A 95 -5.30 -1.98 17.42
CA LEU A 95 -4.30 -1.86 16.35
C LEU A 95 -4.38 -0.48 15.71
N HIS A 96 -3.23 0.09 15.44
CA HIS A 96 -3.12 1.38 14.75
C HIS A 96 -3.14 1.14 13.24
N HIS A 97 -3.94 1.93 12.54
CA HIS A 97 -4.10 1.84 11.08
C HIS A 97 -3.75 3.18 10.47
N ASP A 98 -2.80 3.20 9.54
CA ASP A 98 -2.51 4.37 8.72
C ASP A 98 -2.85 4.04 7.27
N VAL A 99 -3.72 4.85 6.69
CA VAL A 99 -4.18 4.67 5.31
C VAL A 99 -3.41 5.61 4.39
N PHE A 100 -2.80 5.05 3.36
CA PHE A 100 -2.03 5.79 2.38
C PHE A 100 -2.57 5.55 0.98
N THR A 101 -2.31 6.49 0.09
CA THR A 101 -2.59 6.37 -1.33
C THR A 101 -1.31 6.59 -2.11
N MET A 102 -1.05 5.79 -3.13
CA MET A 102 0.10 5.96 -4.00
C MET A 102 -0.20 5.52 -5.43
N TYR A 103 0.61 6.02 -6.35
CA TYR A 103 0.61 5.56 -7.73
C TYR A 103 1.87 4.74 -7.99
N PHE A 104 1.70 3.66 -8.72
CA PHE A 104 2.85 2.79 -9.02
C PHE A 104 2.80 2.14 -10.41
#